data_aad60a6776f87f7dfdaac49afee921e9
#
_entry.id   aad60a6776f87f7dfdaac49afee921e9
#
_cell.length_a   1.000
_cell.length_b   1.000
_cell.length_c   1.000
_cell.angle_alpha   90.00
_cell.angle_beta   90.00
_cell.angle_gamma   90.00
#
_symmetry.space_group_name_H-M   'P 1'
#
loop_
_entity.id
_entity.type
_entity.pdbx_description
1 polymer ?
#
loop_
_entity_poly.entity_id
_entity_poly.type
_entity_poly.pdbx_seq_one_letter_code
_entity_poly.pdbx_strand_id
1 'polypeptide(L)'
;MIFIDTDIFVIDKIFTNDKRFEINEAFLKETDAKTTSIFNLFELLGIASFNLNEVELLKLFKGFDEVYGLRILYPSTAFISVNDFVESMFEAAFQKIKLRMNFQDALILAVAEQHHCARFVTWNTKHFVNRTYMSVQTPKELLELR
;
A
#
# COMPACT_ATOMS: atom_id res chain seq x y z
N MET A 1 3.17 4.65 -12.40
CA MET A 1 2.66 3.65 -11.44
C MET A 1 1.83 4.36 -10.38
N ILE A 2 0.72 3.75 -9.99
CA ILE A 2 -0.18 4.21 -8.93
C ILE A 2 0.02 3.28 -7.74
N PHE A 3 0.49 3.81 -6.64
CA PHE A 3 0.66 3.06 -5.41
C PHE A 3 -0.65 3.08 -4.60
N ILE A 4 -1.08 1.90 -4.14
CA ILE A 4 -2.33 1.71 -3.40
C ILE A 4 -2.01 1.32 -1.97
N ASP A 5 -2.58 2.06 -1.03
CA ASP A 5 -2.43 1.85 0.40
C ASP A 5 -3.33 0.71 0.92
N THR A 6 -3.01 0.20 2.09
CA THR A 6 -3.70 -0.94 2.72
C THR A 6 -5.17 -0.70 2.96
N ASP A 7 -5.56 0.51 3.34
CA ASP A 7 -6.95 0.85 3.69
C ASP A 7 -7.94 0.59 2.54
N ILE A 8 -7.48 0.70 1.29
CA ILE A 8 -8.25 0.38 0.09
C ILE A 8 -8.63 -1.11 0.07
N PHE A 9 -7.67 -1.99 0.33
CA PHE A 9 -7.88 -3.44 0.35
C PHE A 9 -8.68 -3.90 1.57
N VAL A 10 -8.50 -3.22 2.71
CA VAL A 10 -9.26 -3.47 3.94
C VAL A 10 -10.75 -3.21 3.72
N ILE A 11 -11.11 -2.12 3.07
CA ILE A 11 -12.50 -1.83 2.73
C ILE A 11 -13.06 -2.88 1.77
N ASP A 12 -12.30 -3.23 0.74
CA ASP A 12 -12.74 -4.21 -0.26
C ASP A 12 -12.98 -5.61 0.31
N LYS A 13 -12.11 -6.07 1.21
CA LYS A 13 -12.14 -7.45 1.72
C LYS A 13 -12.87 -7.62 3.04
N ILE A 14 -12.88 -6.62 3.90
CA ILE A 14 -13.30 -6.78 5.29
C ILE A 14 -14.50 -5.87 5.61
N PHE A 15 -14.43 -4.60 5.23
CA PHE A 15 -15.46 -3.62 5.55
C PHE A 15 -16.37 -3.32 4.36
N THR A 16 -16.98 -4.36 3.78
CA THR A 16 -17.84 -4.27 2.58
C THR A 16 -19.12 -3.45 2.78
N ASN A 17 -19.50 -3.17 4.03
CA ASN A 17 -20.63 -2.30 4.38
C ASN A 17 -20.19 -0.83 4.59
N ASP A 18 -18.91 -0.49 4.41
CA ASP A 18 -18.43 0.88 4.51
C ASP A 18 -19.04 1.73 3.39
N LYS A 19 -19.42 2.97 3.72
CA LYS A 19 -19.99 3.92 2.75
C LYS A 19 -19.08 4.24 1.55
N ARG A 20 -17.79 3.95 1.66
CA ARG A 20 -16.78 4.14 0.61
C ARG A 20 -16.64 2.94 -0.31
N PHE A 21 -17.28 1.82 0.00
CA PHE A 21 -17.07 0.54 -0.69
C PHE A 21 -17.31 0.64 -2.21
N GLU A 22 -18.41 1.24 -2.65
CA GLU A 22 -18.75 1.34 -4.07
C GLU A 22 -17.71 2.14 -4.86
N ILE A 23 -17.26 3.27 -4.32
CA ILE A 23 -16.22 4.10 -4.94
C ILE A 23 -14.88 3.34 -4.95
N ASN A 24 -14.58 2.66 -3.87
CA ASN A 24 -13.36 1.86 -3.71
C ASN A 24 -13.31 0.71 -4.74
N GLU A 25 -14.42 0.00 -4.92
CA GLU A 25 -14.56 -1.07 -5.89
C GLU A 25 -14.42 -0.54 -7.34
N ALA A 26 -15.08 0.55 -7.67
CA ALA A 26 -14.94 1.21 -8.97
C ALA A 26 -13.49 1.61 -9.25
N PHE A 27 -12.83 2.22 -8.27
CA PHE A 27 -11.40 2.57 -8.37
C PHE A 27 -10.53 1.34 -8.65
N LEU A 28 -10.71 0.26 -7.92
CA LEU A 28 -9.92 -0.97 -8.09
C LEU A 28 -10.14 -1.63 -9.46
N LYS A 29 -11.36 -1.58 -9.98
CA LYS A 29 -11.72 -2.14 -11.29
C LYS A 29 -11.22 -1.29 -12.46
N GLU A 30 -11.34 0.03 -12.36
CA GLU A 30 -11.10 0.95 -13.47
C GLU A 30 -9.64 1.44 -13.55
N THR A 31 -8.83 1.16 -12.54
CA THR A 31 -7.45 1.66 -12.48
C THR A 31 -6.47 0.64 -13.01
N ASP A 32 -5.67 1.05 -13.99
CA ASP A 32 -4.54 0.30 -14.53
C ASP A 32 -3.23 0.65 -13.83
N ALA A 33 -2.19 -0.15 -14.08
CA ALA A 33 -0.83 0.04 -13.56
C ALA A 33 -0.77 0.20 -12.02
N LYS A 34 -1.63 -0.57 -11.32
CA LYS A 34 -1.69 -0.61 -9.85
C LYS A 34 -0.46 -1.27 -9.25
N THR A 35 0.01 -0.73 -8.16
CA THR A 35 1.08 -1.31 -7.35
C THR A 35 0.77 -1.15 -5.87
N THR A 36 1.35 -2.01 -5.07
CA THR A 36 1.39 -1.89 -3.61
C THR A 36 2.68 -2.50 -3.08
N SER A 37 2.98 -2.42 -1.80
CA SER A 37 4.18 -3.05 -1.26
C SER A 37 3.89 -4.37 -0.56
N ILE A 38 4.95 -5.16 -0.37
CA ILE A 38 4.91 -6.35 0.47
C ILE A 38 4.46 -6.03 1.91
N PHE A 39 4.80 -4.84 2.41
CA PHE A 39 4.39 -4.39 3.73
C PHE A 39 2.88 -4.16 3.83
N ASN A 40 2.25 -3.60 2.78
CA ASN A 40 0.80 -3.45 2.71
C ASN A 40 0.10 -4.82 2.69
N LEU A 41 0.64 -5.78 1.94
CA LEU A 41 0.08 -7.13 1.92
C LEU A 41 0.10 -7.76 3.32
N PHE A 42 1.24 -7.68 4.04
CA PHE A 42 1.34 -8.25 5.39
C PHE A 42 0.50 -7.49 6.42
N GLU A 43 0.34 -6.18 6.28
CA GLU A 43 -0.61 -5.41 7.08
C GLU A 43 -2.04 -5.89 6.85
N LEU A 44 -2.46 -6.04 5.59
CA LEU A 44 -3.77 -6.57 5.25
C LEU A 44 -3.98 -7.98 5.82
N LEU A 45 -3.00 -8.87 5.66
CA LEU A 45 -3.06 -10.23 6.21
C LEU A 45 -3.20 -10.22 7.74
N GLY A 46 -2.48 -9.34 8.42
CA GLY A 46 -2.59 -9.16 9.86
C GLY A 46 -4.00 -8.76 10.29
N ILE A 47 -4.60 -7.79 9.62
CA ILE A 47 -5.98 -7.36 9.88
C ILE A 47 -6.97 -8.47 9.52
N ALA A 48 -6.81 -9.10 8.36
CA ALA A 48 -7.68 -10.16 7.86
C ALA A 48 -7.67 -11.42 8.73
N SER A 49 -6.57 -11.69 9.43
CA SER A 49 -6.41 -12.87 10.30
C SER A 49 -7.44 -12.97 11.41
N PHE A 50 -8.05 -11.84 11.81
CA PHE A 50 -9.12 -11.81 12.79
C PHE A 50 -10.49 -12.17 12.21
N ASN A 51 -10.64 -12.19 10.89
CA ASN A 51 -11.92 -12.37 10.17
C ASN A 51 -11.93 -13.59 9.24
N LEU A 52 -10.75 -14.03 8.78
CA LEU A 52 -10.59 -15.14 7.84
C LEU A 52 -10.04 -16.37 8.53
N ASN A 53 -10.45 -17.56 8.07
CA ASN A 53 -9.81 -18.80 8.47
C ASN A 53 -8.45 -19.00 7.76
N GLU A 54 -7.69 -20.00 8.17
CA GLU A 54 -6.34 -20.27 7.64
C GLU A 54 -6.33 -20.51 6.13
N VAL A 55 -7.31 -21.22 5.58
CA VAL A 55 -7.41 -21.50 4.14
C VAL A 55 -7.70 -20.22 3.35
N GLU A 56 -8.62 -19.42 3.82
CA GLU A 56 -8.97 -18.12 3.20
C GLU A 56 -7.78 -17.14 3.26
N LEU A 57 -7.07 -17.13 4.39
CA LEU A 57 -5.89 -16.30 4.57
C LEU A 57 -4.76 -16.70 3.60
N LEU A 58 -4.54 -18.02 3.43
CA LEU A 58 -3.56 -18.53 2.48
C LEU A 58 -3.92 -18.17 1.04
N LYS A 59 -5.20 -18.26 0.66
CA LYS A 59 -5.67 -17.85 -0.67
C LYS A 59 -5.44 -16.36 -0.91
N LEU A 60 -5.72 -15.53 0.09
CA LEU A 60 -5.45 -14.09 0.02
C LEU A 60 -3.96 -13.82 -0.19
N PHE A 61 -3.11 -14.48 0.60
CA PHE A 61 -1.66 -14.33 0.50
C PHE A 61 -1.10 -14.74 -0.88
N LYS A 62 -1.52 -15.88 -1.41
CA LYS A 62 -0.97 -16.45 -2.64
C LYS A 62 -1.56 -15.85 -3.92
N GLY A 63 -2.81 -15.39 -3.88
CA GLY A 63 -3.54 -14.89 -5.06
C GLY A 63 -3.74 -13.38 -5.08
N PHE A 64 -3.13 -12.64 -4.17
CA PHE A 64 -3.39 -11.21 -4.00
C PHE A 64 -3.13 -10.39 -5.26
N ASP A 65 -1.98 -10.57 -5.88
CA ASP A 65 -1.56 -9.85 -7.09
C ASP A 65 -2.46 -10.18 -8.29
N GLU A 66 -2.86 -11.45 -8.44
CA GLU A 66 -3.77 -11.88 -9.51
C GLU A 66 -5.18 -11.30 -9.32
N VAL A 67 -5.72 -11.38 -8.10
CA VAL A 67 -7.08 -10.91 -7.77
C VAL A 67 -7.24 -9.42 -8.07
N TYR A 68 -6.24 -8.63 -7.75
CA TYR A 68 -6.29 -7.18 -7.95
C TYR A 68 -5.65 -6.70 -9.25
N GLY A 69 -5.01 -7.59 -10.00
CA GLY A 69 -4.28 -7.22 -11.23
C GLY A 69 -3.23 -6.15 -10.94
N LEU A 70 -2.42 -6.35 -9.92
CA LEU A 70 -1.42 -5.40 -9.46
C LEU A 70 -0.03 -6.01 -9.31
N ARG A 71 0.97 -5.17 -9.17
CA ARG A 71 2.34 -5.58 -8.87
C ARG A 71 2.69 -5.30 -7.42
N ILE A 72 3.22 -6.31 -6.71
CA ILE A 72 3.77 -6.16 -5.37
C ILE A 72 5.21 -5.66 -5.47
N LEU A 73 5.50 -4.55 -4.81
CA LEU A 73 6.81 -3.93 -4.74
C LEU A 73 7.53 -4.37 -3.46
N TYR A 74 8.82 -4.62 -3.61
CA TYR A 74 9.72 -4.97 -2.50
C TYR A 74 10.71 -3.83 -2.27
N PRO A 75 11.30 -3.71 -1.07
CA PRO A 75 12.42 -2.81 -0.86
C PRO A 75 13.53 -3.07 -1.87
N SER A 76 14.25 -2.03 -2.28
CA SER A 76 15.35 -2.15 -3.24
C SER A 76 16.40 -3.16 -2.75
N THR A 77 16.84 -4.06 -3.62
CA THR A 77 17.81 -5.11 -3.33
C THR A 77 19.20 -4.86 -3.95
N ALA A 78 19.43 -3.65 -4.44
CA ALA A 78 20.70 -3.26 -5.05
C ALA A 78 21.79 -2.96 -3.99
N PHE A 79 22.05 -3.93 -3.09
CA PHE A 79 23.02 -3.82 -2.00
C PHE A 79 24.07 -4.94 -2.03
N ILE A 80 25.22 -4.67 -1.43
CA ILE A 80 26.38 -5.59 -1.40
C ILE A 80 26.15 -6.74 -0.42
N SER A 81 25.47 -6.48 0.71
CA SER A 81 25.22 -7.46 1.77
C SER A 81 23.80 -7.38 2.34
N VAL A 82 23.40 -8.44 3.04
CA VAL A 82 22.11 -8.46 3.77
C VAL A 82 22.08 -7.39 4.86
N ASN A 83 23.19 -7.18 5.57
CA ASN A 83 23.26 -6.15 6.60
C ASN A 83 23.06 -4.75 6.02
N ASP A 84 23.73 -4.44 4.90
CA ASP A 84 23.56 -3.16 4.21
C ASP A 84 22.11 -2.95 3.75
N PHE A 85 21.46 -4.00 3.27
CA PHE A 85 20.05 -3.96 2.90
C PHE A 85 19.15 -3.61 4.11
N VAL A 86 19.34 -4.30 5.23
CA VAL A 86 18.55 -4.07 6.46
C VAL A 86 18.80 -2.66 7.01
N GLU A 87 20.05 -2.24 7.11
CA GLU A 87 20.40 -0.89 7.57
C GLU A 87 19.79 0.19 6.67
N SER A 88 19.87 0.03 5.36
CA SER A 88 19.28 0.96 4.39
C SER A 88 17.75 1.04 4.51
N MET A 89 17.09 -0.09 4.74
CA MET A 89 15.64 -0.13 4.94
C MET A 89 15.24 0.65 6.21
N PHE A 90 15.94 0.43 7.32
CA PHE A 90 15.68 1.16 8.56
C PHE A 90 16.04 2.64 8.45
N GLU A 91 17.14 2.99 7.76
CA GLU A 91 17.49 4.39 7.50
C GLU A 91 16.40 5.12 6.70
N ALA A 92 15.89 4.49 5.63
CA ALA A 92 14.79 5.05 4.83
C ALA A 92 13.52 5.26 5.67
N ALA A 93 13.18 4.30 6.53
CA ALA A 93 12.06 4.43 7.47
C ALA A 93 12.31 5.57 8.48
N PHE A 94 13.53 5.68 9.02
CA PHE A 94 13.88 6.73 9.98
C PHE A 94 13.73 8.14 9.39
N GLN A 95 14.10 8.34 8.13
CA GLN A 95 13.89 9.62 7.45
C GLN A 95 12.41 10.02 7.40
N LYS A 96 11.51 9.05 7.25
CA LYS A 96 10.05 9.28 7.29
C LYS A 96 9.53 9.47 8.72
N ILE A 97 10.06 8.73 9.69
CA ILE A 97 9.71 8.88 11.11
C ILE A 97 10.02 10.30 11.59
N LYS A 98 11.12 10.92 11.13
CA LYS A 98 11.43 12.34 11.40
C LYS A 98 10.34 13.29 10.91
N LEU A 99 9.54 12.90 9.93
CA LEU A 99 8.37 13.62 9.45
C LEU A 99 7.09 13.28 10.25
N ARG A 100 7.24 12.65 11.42
CA ARG A 100 6.16 12.25 12.34
C ARG A 100 5.22 11.21 11.72
N MET A 101 5.79 10.23 11.03
CA MET A 101 5.10 9.03 10.57
C MET A 101 5.30 7.87 11.55
N ASN A 102 4.30 6.98 11.66
CA ASN A 102 4.52 5.71 12.33
C ASN A 102 5.45 4.81 11.49
N PHE A 103 5.99 3.76 12.11
CA PHE A 103 6.98 2.89 11.47
C PHE A 103 6.44 2.19 10.22
N GLN A 104 5.20 1.72 10.25
CA GLN A 104 4.61 0.97 9.15
C GLN A 104 4.34 1.86 7.94
N ASP A 105 3.71 3.02 8.14
CA ASP A 105 3.51 4.03 7.09
C ASP A 105 4.85 4.48 6.50
N ALA A 106 5.88 4.61 7.35
CA ALA A 106 7.23 4.97 6.93
C ALA A 106 7.86 3.93 5.99
N LEU A 107 7.75 2.64 6.30
CA LEU A 107 8.22 1.55 5.43
C LEU A 107 7.46 1.52 4.10
N ILE A 108 6.15 1.63 4.15
CA ILE A 108 5.28 1.64 2.96
C ILE A 108 5.66 2.79 2.03
N LEU A 109 5.76 4.00 2.58
CA LEU A 109 6.08 5.19 1.80
C LEU A 109 7.48 5.12 1.20
N ALA A 110 8.45 4.61 1.96
CA ALA A 110 9.83 4.44 1.48
C ALA A 110 9.89 3.51 0.25
N VAL A 111 9.16 2.40 0.25
CA VAL A 111 9.11 1.49 -0.91
C VAL A 111 8.46 2.17 -2.11
N ALA A 112 7.35 2.87 -1.92
CA ALA A 112 6.68 3.59 -3.00
C ALA A 112 7.61 4.63 -3.67
N GLU A 113 8.39 5.35 -2.87
CA GLU A 113 9.37 6.33 -3.36
C GLU A 113 10.57 5.67 -4.07
N GLN A 114 11.10 4.56 -3.53
CA GLN A 114 12.19 3.80 -4.16
C GLN A 114 11.84 3.33 -5.58
N HIS A 115 10.58 3.02 -5.81
CA HIS A 115 10.07 2.59 -7.12
C HIS A 115 9.53 3.75 -7.99
N HIS A 116 9.75 4.99 -7.58
CA HIS A 116 9.36 6.19 -8.32
C HIS A 116 7.87 6.21 -8.69
N CYS A 117 7.01 5.81 -7.77
CA CYS A 117 5.58 5.94 -7.95
C CYS A 117 5.20 7.43 -8.08
N ALA A 118 4.28 7.73 -9.00
CA ALA A 118 3.86 9.11 -9.23
C ALA A 118 2.71 9.53 -8.30
N ARG A 119 1.87 8.58 -7.94
CA ARG A 119 0.67 8.80 -7.13
C ARG A 119 0.58 7.78 -6.00
N PHE A 120 0.10 8.25 -4.86
CA PHE A 120 -0.17 7.45 -3.67
C PHE A 120 -1.66 7.57 -3.34
N VAL A 121 -2.40 6.46 -3.41
CA VAL A 121 -3.85 6.46 -3.23
C VAL A 121 -4.21 5.81 -1.90
N THR A 122 -4.90 6.58 -1.07
CA THR A 122 -5.32 6.20 0.29
C THR A 122 -6.57 6.98 0.70
N TRP A 123 -7.41 6.43 1.56
CA TRP A 123 -8.48 7.18 2.22
C TRP A 123 -7.97 8.06 3.36
N ASN A 124 -6.77 7.78 3.86
CA ASN A 124 -6.15 8.48 5.00
C ASN A 124 -5.08 9.47 4.54
N THR A 125 -5.41 10.36 3.60
CA THR A 125 -4.48 11.29 2.95
C THR A 125 -3.67 12.14 3.95
N LYS A 126 -4.26 12.51 5.07
CA LYS A 126 -3.61 13.34 6.11
C LYS A 126 -2.33 12.72 6.69
N HIS A 127 -2.18 11.40 6.63
CA HIS A 127 -0.97 10.71 7.11
C HIS A 127 0.21 10.85 6.14
N PHE A 128 -0.05 11.15 4.88
CA PHE A 128 0.94 11.13 3.80
C PHE A 128 1.18 12.49 3.13
N VAL A 129 0.18 13.37 3.10
CA VAL A 129 0.30 14.71 2.53
C VAL A 129 1.45 15.48 3.19
N ASN A 130 2.26 16.15 2.39
CA ASN A 130 3.47 16.89 2.79
C ASN A 130 4.62 16.03 3.36
N ARG A 131 4.54 14.71 3.21
CA ARG A 131 5.59 13.76 3.63
C ARG A 131 6.24 13.01 2.48
N THR A 132 5.77 13.27 1.27
CA THR A 132 6.26 12.67 0.03
C THR A 132 6.14 13.65 -1.12
N TYR A 133 6.93 13.41 -2.17
CA TYR A 133 6.81 14.13 -3.45
C TYR A 133 5.64 13.62 -4.31
N MET A 134 5.13 12.43 -4.01
CA MET A 134 4.02 11.84 -4.75
C MET A 134 2.73 12.65 -4.56
N SER A 135 1.88 12.66 -5.59
CA SER A 135 0.51 13.17 -5.45
C SER A 135 -0.30 12.21 -4.58
N VAL A 136 -0.67 12.65 -3.38
CA VAL A 136 -1.49 11.86 -2.45
C VAL A 136 -2.96 12.17 -2.69
N GLN A 137 -3.75 11.15 -3.01
CA GLN A 137 -5.14 11.29 -3.44
C GLN A 137 -6.03 10.20 -2.86
N THR A 138 -7.31 10.47 -2.71
CA THR A 138 -8.33 9.46 -2.44
C THR A 138 -8.73 8.73 -3.73
N PRO A 139 -9.31 7.53 -3.65
CA PRO A 139 -9.93 6.87 -4.81
C PRO A 139 -10.92 7.75 -5.55
N LYS A 140 -11.75 8.51 -4.81
CA LYS A 140 -12.73 9.43 -5.38
C LYS A 140 -12.06 10.52 -6.23
N GLU A 141 -11.08 11.22 -5.66
CA GLU A 141 -10.35 12.28 -6.36
C GLU A 141 -9.67 11.76 -7.63
N LEU A 142 -9.13 10.54 -7.60
CA LEU A 142 -8.49 9.96 -8.78
C LEU A 142 -9.50 9.63 -9.89
N LEU A 143 -10.68 9.12 -9.55
CA LEU A 143 -11.75 8.83 -10.52
C LEU A 143 -12.31 10.12 -11.15
N GLU A 144 -12.41 11.21 -10.39
CA GLU A 144 -12.89 12.52 -10.87
C GLU A 144 -11.91 13.22 -11.81
N LEU A 145 -10.63 12.82 -11.84
CA LEU A 145 -9.61 13.36 -12.75
C LEU A 145 -9.61 12.71 -14.15
N ARG A 146 -10.45 11.71 -14.36
CA ARG A 146 -10.59 11.00 -15.63
C ARG A 146 -11.74 11.60 -16.44
#